data_ac92bb60f3ba0f7362d719b987b21d05
#
_entry.id   ac92bb60f3ba0f7362d719b987b21d05
#
_cell.length_a   1.000
_cell.length_b   1.000
_cell.length_c   1.000
_cell.angle_alpha   90.00
_cell.angle_beta   90.00
_cell.angle_gamma   90.00
#
_symmetry.space_group_name_H-M   'P 1'
#
loop_
_entity.id
_entity.type
_entity.pdbx_description
1 polymer ?
#
loop_
_entity_poly.entity_id
_entity_poly.type
_entity_poly.pdbx_seq_one_letter_code
_entity_poly.pdbx_strand_id
1 'polypeptide(L)'
;MSVPPGGSGPHQWRGVVEEYRERLPVSDATPVISLGEGGTPLVRSDPLSLETGCDVWLKYDGANPTGSFKDRGMTLAISKAAEGRAKAVVCASTGNTSASAAAYAARAGLTCAVLVPKGKVALGKMAATLVHGARMLEVDGNFDASLDVARDLADRFPVTLVNSVNPFRLEGQKTAAFEICDALGRAPDIHCVPVGNAGNISSHWMGYSEYLLDGVIPEPPQLFGFQAAGAAPIVNGAPVADPQTIATAIRIGNPASWDKAVAAATASEGAIASVTDRQILAAYRRLAREGLFVEPASAASVAGMLQLHADGRLPAGRTVVCILTGHGLKDTEWAIAGAAPPVTVPADADAVAAELGL
;
A
#
# COMPACT_ATOMS: atom_id res chain seq x y z
N MET A 1 10.87 22.75 11.06
CA MET A 1 11.83 21.72 11.50
C MET A 1 11.88 21.72 13.01
N SER A 2 11.15 20.88 13.68
CA SER A 2 11.34 20.58 15.09
C SER A 2 12.15 19.29 15.19
N VAL A 3 13.49 19.42 15.26
CA VAL A 3 14.36 18.34 15.69
C VAL A 3 14.04 18.07 17.16
N PRO A 4 13.72 16.83 17.55
CA PRO A 4 13.50 16.52 18.96
C PRO A 4 14.79 16.78 19.74
N PRO A 5 14.70 17.29 20.98
CA PRO A 5 15.86 17.67 21.77
C PRO A 5 16.64 16.44 22.22
N GLY A 6 17.93 16.38 21.84
CA GLY A 6 18.95 15.68 22.61
C GLY A 6 19.27 14.24 22.24
N GLY A 7 19.89 14.03 21.09
CA GLY A 7 20.68 12.83 20.81
C GLY A 7 21.78 13.16 19.80
N SER A 8 23.04 13.10 20.22
CA SER A 8 24.20 13.36 19.36
C SER A 8 24.58 12.18 18.43
N GLY A 9 23.62 11.28 18.17
CA GLY A 9 23.80 10.14 17.27
C GLY A 9 22.92 10.25 16.02
N PRO A 10 23.15 9.42 15.00
CA PRO A 10 22.31 9.36 13.81
C PRO A 10 20.86 9.03 14.20
N HIS A 11 19.88 9.71 13.57
CA HIS A 11 18.47 9.46 13.80
C HIS A 11 18.13 8.01 13.37
N GLN A 12 17.65 7.21 14.31
CA GLN A 12 17.12 5.86 14.02
C GLN A 12 15.60 5.94 13.93
N TRP A 13 15.04 5.49 12.81
CA TRP A 13 13.60 5.40 12.61
C TRP A 13 12.94 4.49 13.65
N ARG A 14 11.89 4.96 14.30
CA ARG A 14 11.22 4.30 15.44
C ARG A 14 9.83 3.76 15.12
N GLY A 15 9.38 3.92 13.89
CA GLY A 15 8.04 3.57 13.44
C GLY A 15 7.10 4.77 13.40
N VAL A 16 6.05 4.63 12.60
CA VAL A 16 5.09 5.69 12.26
C VAL A 16 4.52 6.42 13.47
N VAL A 17 4.13 5.68 14.52
CA VAL A 17 3.47 6.27 15.70
C VAL A 17 4.44 7.15 16.49
N GLU A 18 5.70 6.76 16.64
CA GLU A 18 6.69 7.55 17.38
C GLU A 18 7.19 8.76 16.57
N GLU A 19 7.36 8.60 15.25
CA GLU A 19 7.87 9.69 14.40
C GLU A 19 6.84 10.81 14.19
N TYR A 20 5.54 10.44 14.15
CA TYR A 20 4.47 11.39 13.89
C TYR A 20 3.44 11.45 15.04
N ARG A 21 3.89 11.23 16.28
CA ARG A 21 3.01 11.16 17.47
C ARG A 21 2.08 12.38 17.60
N GLU A 22 2.61 13.58 17.39
CA GLU A 22 1.85 14.83 17.50
C GLU A 22 0.78 15.02 16.42
N ARG A 23 0.86 14.22 15.34
CA ARG A 23 -0.06 14.26 14.19
C ARG A 23 -1.01 13.09 14.15
N LEU A 24 -0.90 12.18 15.10
CA LEU A 24 -1.72 10.98 15.17
C LEU A 24 -2.65 11.02 16.38
N PRO A 25 -3.84 10.40 16.32
CA PRO A 25 -4.80 10.38 17.42
C PRO A 25 -4.38 9.44 18.54
N VAL A 26 -3.20 9.66 19.10
CA VAL A 26 -2.62 8.90 20.22
C VAL A 26 -2.39 9.81 21.41
N SER A 27 -2.38 9.22 22.61
CA SER A 27 -2.06 9.88 23.88
C SER A 27 -0.89 9.17 24.56
N ASP A 28 -0.46 9.68 25.72
CA ASP A 28 0.55 9.02 26.54
C ASP A 28 0.09 7.64 27.05
N ALA A 29 -1.22 7.41 27.13
CA ALA A 29 -1.79 6.12 27.51
C ALA A 29 -1.85 5.12 26.35
N THR A 30 -1.63 5.56 25.08
CA THR A 30 -1.68 4.67 23.91
C THR A 30 -0.40 3.82 23.85
N PRO A 31 -0.48 2.49 23.99
CA PRO A 31 0.68 1.63 23.81
C PRO A 31 1.12 1.63 22.35
N VAL A 32 2.40 1.83 22.10
CA VAL A 32 2.95 1.84 20.74
C VAL A 32 3.28 0.43 20.30
N ILE A 33 2.46 -0.12 19.43
CA ILE A 33 2.64 -1.45 18.83
C ILE A 33 3.28 -1.28 17.47
N SER A 34 4.61 -1.30 17.42
CA SER A 34 5.38 -1.06 16.20
C SER A 34 6.32 -2.23 15.86
N LEU A 35 6.54 -2.43 14.58
CA LEU A 35 7.56 -3.29 13.97
C LEU A 35 8.61 -2.46 13.20
N GLY A 36 8.62 -1.13 13.36
CA GLY A 36 9.49 -0.22 12.65
C GLY A 36 8.97 0.16 11.25
N GLU A 37 7.65 0.07 11.04
CA GLU A 37 6.98 0.46 9.80
C GLU A 37 7.13 1.96 9.50
N GLY A 38 6.99 2.33 8.23
CA GLY A 38 7.29 3.66 7.73
C GLY A 38 8.79 3.87 7.47
N GLY A 39 9.23 5.10 7.26
CA GLY A 39 10.60 5.41 6.86
C GLY A 39 11.00 4.70 5.56
N THR A 40 10.03 4.36 4.73
CA THR A 40 10.27 3.56 3.53
C THR A 40 11.07 4.35 2.49
N PRO A 41 11.87 3.66 1.65
CA PRO A 41 12.69 4.33 0.66
C PRO A 41 11.87 5.21 -0.30
N LEU A 42 12.39 6.38 -0.61
CA LEU A 42 11.98 7.23 -1.71
C LEU A 42 13.10 7.18 -2.75
N VAL A 43 12.91 6.37 -3.80
CA VAL A 43 13.94 6.04 -4.78
C VAL A 43 13.71 6.86 -6.05
N ARG A 44 14.73 7.58 -6.51
CA ARG A 44 14.68 8.28 -7.80
C ARG A 44 14.80 7.27 -8.93
N SER A 45 13.94 7.37 -9.95
CA SER A 45 14.03 6.57 -11.16
C SER A 45 14.60 7.38 -12.30
N ASP A 46 15.88 7.19 -12.63
CA ASP A 46 16.52 7.86 -13.75
C ASP A 46 15.92 7.48 -15.11
N PRO A 47 15.60 6.19 -15.39
CA PRO A 47 14.98 5.82 -16.66
C PRO A 47 13.60 6.45 -16.88
N LEU A 48 12.75 6.49 -15.84
CA LEU A 48 11.42 7.12 -15.93
C LEU A 48 11.56 8.65 -16.03
N SER A 49 12.51 9.23 -15.32
CA SER A 49 12.78 10.68 -15.37
C SER A 49 13.23 11.10 -16.77
N LEU A 50 14.15 10.37 -17.37
CA LEU A 50 14.63 10.64 -18.72
C LEU A 50 13.52 10.53 -19.78
N GLU A 51 12.67 9.51 -19.69
CA GLU A 51 11.58 9.28 -20.63
C GLU A 51 10.49 10.35 -20.55
N THR A 52 10.12 10.73 -19.32
CA THR A 52 9.00 11.66 -19.10
C THR A 52 9.41 13.13 -19.10
N GLY A 53 10.71 13.42 -18.97
CA GLY A 53 11.22 14.77 -18.74
C GLY A 53 10.84 15.34 -17.36
N CYS A 54 10.43 14.50 -16.42
CA CYS A 54 10.05 14.83 -15.04
C CYS A 54 11.11 14.34 -14.07
N ASP A 55 11.06 14.81 -12.82
CA ASP A 55 11.84 14.24 -11.71
C ASP A 55 10.97 13.18 -11.02
N VAL A 56 11.16 11.89 -11.39
CA VAL A 56 10.28 10.78 -10.97
C VAL A 56 10.88 10.05 -9.78
N TRP A 57 10.07 9.97 -8.71
CA TRP A 57 10.39 9.30 -7.47
C TRP A 57 9.41 8.16 -7.17
N LEU A 58 9.92 7.08 -6.63
CA LEU A 58 9.19 5.86 -6.30
C LEU A 58 9.18 5.68 -4.78
N LYS A 59 8.03 5.88 -4.11
CA LYS A 59 7.85 5.61 -2.68
C LYS A 59 7.61 4.13 -2.48
N TYR A 60 8.61 3.41 -2.01
CA TYR A 60 8.58 1.95 -1.94
C TYR A 60 8.03 1.44 -0.62
N ASP A 61 6.71 1.47 -0.46
CA ASP A 61 6.01 0.95 0.72
C ASP A 61 6.02 -0.59 0.82
N GLY A 62 6.47 -1.28 -0.22
CA GLY A 62 6.80 -2.71 -0.16
C GLY A 62 7.93 -3.04 0.80
N ALA A 63 8.74 -2.06 1.23
CA ALA A 63 9.78 -2.22 2.24
C ALA A 63 9.27 -2.23 3.70
N ASN A 64 7.99 -2.01 3.94
CA ASN A 64 7.40 -2.17 5.27
C ASN A 64 7.55 -3.60 5.81
N PRO A 65 7.52 -3.81 7.14
CA PRO A 65 7.80 -5.10 7.78
C PRO A 65 7.03 -6.31 7.24
N THR A 66 5.74 -6.16 6.91
CA THR A 66 4.95 -7.24 6.30
C THR A 66 4.86 -7.14 4.77
N GLY A 67 5.67 -6.28 4.16
CA GLY A 67 5.78 -6.14 2.72
C GLY A 67 4.69 -5.28 2.08
N SER A 68 4.02 -4.39 2.80
CA SER A 68 3.06 -3.46 2.18
C SER A 68 2.73 -2.23 3.04
N PHE A 69 2.18 -1.20 2.40
CA PHE A 69 1.70 0.02 3.04
C PHE A 69 0.65 -0.21 4.14
N LYS A 70 0.05 -1.42 4.21
CA LYS A 70 -0.96 -1.75 5.23
C LYS A 70 -0.42 -1.60 6.64
N ASP A 71 0.88 -1.77 6.84
CA ASP A 71 1.55 -1.68 8.14
C ASP A 71 1.40 -0.29 8.76
N ARG A 72 1.45 0.78 7.97
CA ARG A 72 1.28 2.16 8.44
C ARG A 72 -0.03 2.37 9.18
N GLY A 73 -1.13 1.87 8.62
CA GLY A 73 -2.44 1.96 9.27
C GLY A 73 -2.64 0.90 10.34
N MET A 74 -1.97 -0.25 10.22
CA MET A 74 -2.16 -1.35 11.15
C MET A 74 -1.50 -1.09 12.50
N THR A 75 -0.29 -0.50 12.52
CA THR A 75 0.37 -0.10 13.77
C THR A 75 -0.57 0.75 14.63
N LEU A 76 -1.21 1.75 14.03
CA LEU A 76 -2.13 2.64 14.76
C LEU A 76 -3.43 1.94 15.16
N ALA A 77 -4.04 1.16 14.26
CA ALA A 77 -5.27 0.44 14.55
C ALA A 77 -5.09 -0.57 15.71
N ILE A 78 -3.97 -1.29 15.73
CA ILE A 78 -3.65 -2.25 16.80
C ILE A 78 -3.27 -1.52 18.10
N SER A 79 -2.52 -0.42 18.05
CA SER A 79 -2.23 0.40 19.22
C SER A 79 -3.51 0.91 19.88
N LYS A 80 -4.47 1.40 19.09
CA LYS A 80 -5.77 1.85 19.57
C LYS A 80 -6.66 0.69 20.08
N ALA A 81 -6.58 -0.48 19.45
CA ALA A 81 -7.25 -1.68 19.96
C ALA A 81 -6.71 -2.10 21.34
N ALA A 82 -5.39 -2.06 21.52
CA ALA A 82 -4.74 -2.36 22.79
C ALA A 82 -5.08 -1.31 23.87
N GLU A 83 -5.08 -0.01 23.53
CA GLU A 83 -5.56 1.08 24.42
C GLU A 83 -6.99 0.84 24.87
N GLY A 84 -7.87 0.44 23.95
CA GLY A 84 -9.27 0.07 24.20
C GLY A 84 -9.45 -1.27 24.90
N ARG A 85 -8.36 -1.96 25.29
CA ARG A 85 -8.37 -3.28 25.96
C ARG A 85 -9.14 -4.35 25.18
N ALA A 86 -9.08 -4.29 23.84
CA ALA A 86 -9.67 -5.34 23.00
C ALA A 86 -9.03 -6.70 23.35
N LYS A 87 -9.84 -7.75 23.38
CA LYS A 87 -9.36 -9.12 23.60
C LYS A 87 -8.85 -9.78 22.31
N ALA A 88 -9.36 -9.30 21.19
CA ALA A 88 -8.99 -9.79 19.87
C ALA A 88 -9.18 -8.71 18.83
N VAL A 89 -8.54 -8.91 17.67
CA VAL A 89 -8.81 -8.16 16.45
C VAL A 89 -9.33 -9.09 15.37
N VAL A 90 -10.17 -8.57 14.49
CA VAL A 90 -10.77 -9.33 13.38
C VAL A 90 -10.61 -8.57 12.08
N CYS A 91 -10.33 -9.29 11.01
CA CYS A 91 -10.43 -8.75 9.65
C CYS A 91 -10.97 -9.80 8.66
N ALA A 92 -11.72 -9.31 7.65
CA ALA A 92 -12.09 -10.10 6.47
C ALA A 92 -11.09 -9.76 5.36
N SER A 93 -10.13 -10.65 5.09
CA SER A 93 -9.10 -10.44 4.06
C SER A 93 -8.27 -11.70 3.82
N THR A 94 -7.89 -11.94 2.57
CA THR A 94 -6.95 -13.00 2.16
C THR A 94 -5.60 -12.45 1.68
N GLY A 95 -5.29 -11.16 1.92
CA GLY A 95 -4.12 -10.49 1.33
C GLY A 95 -3.31 -9.66 2.33
N ASN A 96 -2.81 -8.51 1.86
CA ASN A 96 -1.92 -7.64 2.63
C ASN A 96 -2.50 -7.19 3.99
N THR A 97 -3.84 -7.01 4.09
CA THR A 97 -4.48 -6.61 5.35
C THR A 97 -4.38 -7.71 6.40
N SER A 98 -4.66 -8.98 6.05
CA SER A 98 -4.57 -10.09 7.01
C SER A 98 -3.14 -10.38 7.45
N ALA A 99 -2.17 -10.29 6.55
CA ALA A 99 -0.75 -10.46 6.90
C ALA A 99 -0.30 -9.38 7.91
N SER A 100 -0.65 -8.12 7.65
CA SER A 100 -0.34 -7.01 8.55
C SER A 100 -1.07 -7.15 9.89
N ALA A 101 -2.39 -7.45 9.89
CA ALA A 101 -3.16 -7.65 11.11
C ALA A 101 -2.59 -8.75 12.00
N ALA A 102 -2.21 -9.88 11.40
CA ALA A 102 -1.62 -11.00 12.13
C ALA A 102 -0.28 -10.63 12.81
N ALA A 103 0.61 -9.96 12.06
CA ALA A 103 1.93 -9.55 12.57
C ALA A 103 1.81 -8.56 13.73
N TYR A 104 1.02 -7.50 13.58
CA TYR A 104 0.87 -6.48 14.62
C TYR A 104 0.05 -6.97 15.82
N ALA A 105 -0.96 -7.85 15.60
CA ALA A 105 -1.68 -8.49 16.71
C ALA A 105 -0.75 -9.41 17.52
N ALA A 106 0.08 -10.20 16.85
CA ALA A 106 1.10 -11.02 17.52
C ALA A 106 2.07 -10.15 18.35
N ARG A 107 2.52 -9.02 17.80
CA ARG A 107 3.38 -8.04 18.51
C ARG A 107 2.69 -7.47 19.75
N ALA A 108 1.36 -7.29 19.70
CA ALA A 108 0.55 -6.77 20.80
C ALA A 108 0.11 -7.84 21.81
N GLY A 109 0.36 -9.12 21.54
CA GLY A 109 -0.17 -10.23 22.34
C GLY A 109 -1.70 -10.40 22.21
N LEU A 110 -2.29 -9.89 21.13
CA LEU A 110 -3.74 -9.99 20.87
C LEU A 110 -4.05 -11.21 19.97
N THR A 111 -5.20 -11.83 20.20
CA THR A 111 -5.72 -12.82 19.25
C THR A 111 -6.10 -12.13 17.94
N CYS A 112 -5.64 -12.65 16.81
CA CYS A 112 -6.04 -12.21 15.49
C CYS A 112 -6.95 -13.27 14.86
N ALA A 113 -8.18 -12.90 14.49
CA ALA A 113 -9.08 -13.72 13.69
C ALA A 113 -9.17 -13.18 12.26
N VAL A 114 -8.98 -14.06 11.28
CA VAL A 114 -9.08 -13.72 9.85
C VAL A 114 -10.24 -14.50 9.26
N LEU A 115 -11.29 -13.78 8.84
CA LEU A 115 -12.47 -14.35 8.23
C LEU A 115 -12.28 -14.41 6.70
N VAL A 116 -12.54 -15.54 6.12
CA VAL A 116 -12.38 -15.79 4.68
C VAL A 116 -13.57 -16.57 4.13
N PRO A 117 -13.98 -16.34 2.87
CA PRO A 117 -15.01 -17.16 2.25
C PRO A 117 -14.57 -18.62 2.13
N LYS A 118 -15.47 -19.55 2.43
CA LYS A 118 -15.22 -21.00 2.32
C LYS A 118 -14.74 -21.41 0.94
N GLY A 119 -13.64 -22.16 0.91
CA GLY A 119 -13.06 -22.68 -0.34
C GLY A 119 -12.36 -21.64 -1.21
N LYS A 120 -12.13 -20.41 -0.71
CA LYS A 120 -11.44 -19.32 -1.45
C LYS A 120 -10.04 -19.02 -0.89
N VAL A 121 -9.45 -19.95 -0.15
CA VAL A 121 -8.16 -19.76 0.51
C VAL A 121 -7.04 -20.42 -0.29
N ALA A 122 -6.11 -19.61 -0.80
CA ALA A 122 -4.82 -20.09 -1.29
C ALA A 122 -3.81 -20.07 -0.13
N LEU A 123 -3.52 -21.24 0.47
CA LEU A 123 -2.67 -21.35 1.66
C LEU A 123 -1.30 -20.70 1.47
N GLY A 124 -0.70 -20.78 0.27
CA GLY A 124 0.58 -20.11 -0.02
C GLY A 124 0.50 -18.58 0.13
N LYS A 125 -0.60 -17.96 -0.29
CA LYS A 125 -0.83 -16.51 -0.11
C LYS A 125 -1.11 -16.14 1.36
N MET A 126 -1.52 -17.12 2.18
CA MET A 126 -1.80 -16.92 3.61
C MET A 126 -0.63 -17.24 4.54
N ALA A 127 0.49 -17.72 3.99
CA ALA A 127 1.65 -18.12 4.80
C ALA A 127 2.09 -17.03 5.78
N ALA A 128 2.18 -15.78 5.35
CA ALA A 128 2.53 -14.64 6.19
C ALA A 128 1.49 -14.37 7.31
N THR A 129 0.23 -14.74 7.12
CA THR A 129 -0.82 -14.63 8.13
C THR A 129 -0.73 -15.77 9.16
N LEU A 130 -0.51 -16.97 8.66
CA LEU A 130 -0.48 -18.19 9.48
C LEU A 130 0.76 -18.26 10.38
N VAL A 131 1.94 -17.84 9.88
CA VAL A 131 3.19 -17.88 10.65
C VAL A 131 3.15 -17.00 11.91
N HIS A 132 2.33 -15.94 11.89
CA HIS A 132 2.09 -15.07 13.06
C HIS A 132 1.01 -15.59 14.01
N GLY A 133 0.48 -16.79 13.80
CA GLY A 133 -0.47 -17.44 14.69
C GLY A 133 -1.91 -16.92 14.59
N ALA A 134 -2.27 -16.24 13.52
CA ALA A 134 -3.65 -15.82 13.31
C ALA A 134 -4.58 -17.04 13.13
N ARG A 135 -5.79 -16.94 13.71
CA ARG A 135 -6.84 -17.94 13.53
C ARG A 135 -7.61 -17.64 12.26
N MET A 136 -7.50 -18.54 11.27
CA MET A 136 -8.30 -18.46 10.06
C MET A 136 -9.64 -19.17 10.26
N LEU A 137 -10.72 -18.47 9.95
CA LEU A 137 -12.08 -18.97 10.07
C LEU A 137 -12.78 -18.85 8.70
N GLU A 138 -13.18 -19.98 8.15
CA GLU A 138 -13.97 -20.00 6.92
C GLU A 138 -15.45 -19.70 7.22
N VAL A 139 -15.97 -18.68 6.57
CA VAL A 139 -17.38 -18.28 6.62
C VAL A 139 -18.10 -18.89 5.43
N ASP A 140 -19.23 -19.54 5.70
CA ASP A 140 -20.09 -20.10 4.63
C ASP A 140 -20.85 -18.96 3.94
N GLY A 141 -20.22 -18.38 2.91
CA GLY A 141 -20.69 -17.22 2.20
C GLY A 141 -19.58 -16.60 1.32
N ASN A 142 -19.87 -15.43 0.78
CA ASN A 142 -18.93 -14.65 -0.02
C ASN A 142 -18.08 -13.67 0.86
N PHE A 143 -17.30 -12.81 0.22
CA PHE A 143 -16.47 -11.83 0.91
C PHE A 143 -17.30 -10.83 1.73
N ASP A 144 -18.43 -10.37 1.19
CA ASP A 144 -19.30 -9.40 1.86
C ASP A 144 -19.90 -10.02 3.13
N ALA A 145 -20.36 -11.27 3.08
CA ALA A 145 -20.82 -12.02 4.25
C ALA A 145 -19.72 -12.15 5.31
N SER A 146 -18.46 -12.41 4.91
CA SER A 146 -17.33 -12.46 5.84
C SER A 146 -17.08 -11.10 6.51
N LEU A 147 -17.23 -10.01 5.77
CA LEU A 147 -17.07 -8.65 6.30
C LEU A 147 -18.21 -8.27 7.24
N ASP A 148 -19.44 -8.66 6.93
CA ASP A 148 -20.61 -8.40 7.79
C ASP A 148 -20.53 -9.16 9.11
N VAL A 149 -20.09 -10.43 9.07
CA VAL A 149 -19.79 -11.20 10.30
C VAL A 149 -18.69 -10.52 11.11
N ALA A 150 -17.63 -9.97 10.46
CA ALA A 150 -16.57 -9.26 11.17
C ALA A 150 -17.08 -7.97 11.84
N ARG A 151 -18.01 -7.25 11.22
CA ARG A 151 -18.68 -6.07 11.79
C ARG A 151 -19.54 -6.45 12.99
N ASP A 152 -20.43 -7.45 12.83
CA ASP A 152 -21.30 -7.92 13.90
C ASP A 152 -20.50 -8.41 15.13
N LEU A 153 -19.35 -9.07 14.90
CA LEU A 153 -18.44 -9.44 15.98
C LEU A 153 -17.89 -8.22 16.73
N ALA A 154 -17.49 -7.16 15.99
CA ALA A 154 -16.95 -5.96 16.61
C ALA A 154 -18.02 -5.15 17.38
N ASP A 155 -19.26 -5.19 16.94
CA ASP A 155 -20.38 -4.50 17.56
C ASP A 155 -20.86 -5.19 18.85
N ARG A 156 -20.73 -6.52 18.94
CA ARG A 156 -21.30 -7.32 20.03
C ARG A 156 -20.29 -7.82 21.05
N PHE A 157 -19.01 -7.84 20.73
CA PHE A 157 -17.97 -8.44 21.56
C PHE A 157 -16.78 -7.48 21.70
N PRO A 158 -15.90 -7.65 22.71
CA PRO A 158 -14.70 -6.84 22.88
C PRO A 158 -13.62 -7.20 21.83
N VAL A 159 -13.98 -7.04 20.57
CA VAL A 159 -13.17 -7.33 19.39
C VAL A 159 -13.10 -6.07 18.53
N THR A 160 -11.93 -5.75 18.00
CA THR A 160 -11.76 -4.59 17.11
C THR A 160 -11.67 -5.03 15.66
N LEU A 161 -12.54 -4.48 14.80
CA LEU A 161 -12.45 -4.63 13.35
C LEU A 161 -11.28 -3.79 12.81
N VAL A 162 -10.34 -4.43 12.10
CA VAL A 162 -9.15 -3.77 11.54
C VAL A 162 -9.10 -3.75 10.01
N ASN A 163 -10.25 -3.86 9.36
CA ASN A 163 -10.42 -3.63 7.92
C ASN A 163 -10.21 -2.15 7.56
N SER A 164 -10.21 -1.82 6.28
CA SER A 164 -9.99 -0.46 5.75
C SER A 164 -11.05 0.57 6.21
N VAL A 165 -12.19 0.12 6.72
CA VAL A 165 -13.22 0.98 7.31
C VAL A 165 -12.84 1.53 8.70
N ASN A 166 -11.85 0.96 9.35
CA ASN A 166 -11.37 1.46 10.64
C ASN A 166 -10.68 2.81 10.46
N PRO A 167 -11.11 3.89 11.15
CA PRO A 167 -10.60 5.24 10.92
C PRO A 167 -9.11 5.38 11.24
N PHE A 168 -8.61 4.66 12.23
CA PHE A 168 -7.19 4.69 12.59
C PHE A 168 -6.29 4.12 11.48
N ARG A 169 -6.86 3.31 10.57
CA ARG A 169 -6.13 2.85 9.38
C ARG A 169 -5.78 4.01 8.45
N LEU A 170 -6.70 4.95 8.23
CA LEU A 170 -6.46 6.12 7.38
C LEU A 170 -5.46 7.08 8.04
N GLU A 171 -5.60 7.29 9.35
CA GLU A 171 -4.67 8.13 10.13
C GLU A 171 -3.21 7.63 10.05
N GLY A 172 -2.98 6.34 10.21
CA GLY A 172 -1.64 5.78 10.06
C GLY A 172 -1.13 5.85 8.62
N GLN A 173 -1.99 5.66 7.62
CA GLN A 173 -1.60 5.70 6.20
C GLN A 173 -1.26 7.12 5.72
N LYS A 174 -1.84 8.18 6.29
CA LYS A 174 -1.54 9.58 5.91
C LYS A 174 -0.07 9.93 6.07
N THR A 175 0.65 9.24 6.95
CA THR A 175 2.08 9.47 7.21
C THR A 175 2.98 9.24 6.00
N ALA A 176 2.54 8.49 4.99
CA ALA A 176 3.28 8.38 3.73
C ALA A 176 3.42 9.74 3.02
N ALA A 177 2.39 10.59 3.09
CA ALA A 177 2.45 11.96 2.55
C ALA A 177 3.43 12.83 3.34
N PHE A 178 3.47 12.69 4.66
CA PHE A 178 4.44 13.39 5.52
C PHE A 178 5.88 13.00 5.14
N GLU A 179 6.18 11.70 5.10
CA GLU A 179 7.52 11.20 4.73
C GLU A 179 7.97 11.69 3.35
N ILE A 180 7.06 11.77 2.38
CA ILE A 180 7.37 12.30 1.04
C ILE A 180 7.75 13.77 1.12
N CYS A 181 6.96 14.58 1.82
CA CYS A 181 7.24 16.00 2.00
C CYS A 181 8.54 16.22 2.77
N ASP A 182 8.77 15.49 3.86
CA ASP A 182 9.96 15.60 4.70
C ASP A 182 11.23 15.22 3.90
N ALA A 183 11.16 14.20 3.05
CA ALA A 183 12.27 13.75 2.21
C ALA A 183 12.58 14.73 1.06
N LEU A 184 11.55 15.30 0.43
CA LEU A 184 11.71 16.23 -0.71
C LEU A 184 11.90 17.69 -0.25
N GLY A 185 11.63 18.02 1.03
CA GLY A 185 11.57 19.38 1.54
C GLY A 185 10.34 20.18 1.03
N ARG A 186 9.43 19.55 0.29
CA ARG A 186 8.20 20.11 -0.27
C ARG A 186 7.25 19.01 -0.69
N ALA A 187 6.00 19.32 -1.01
CA ALA A 187 5.14 18.38 -1.72
C ALA A 187 5.64 18.14 -3.16
N PRO A 188 5.42 16.94 -3.75
CA PRO A 188 5.61 16.75 -5.19
C PRO A 188 4.56 17.56 -5.96
N ASP A 189 4.79 17.82 -7.24
CA ASP A 189 3.77 18.45 -8.09
C ASP A 189 2.62 17.46 -8.39
N ILE A 190 2.98 16.21 -8.59
CA ILE A 190 2.05 15.12 -8.97
C ILE A 190 2.31 13.90 -8.10
N HIS A 191 1.23 13.30 -7.60
CA HIS A 191 1.26 12.10 -6.80
C HIS A 191 0.38 11.02 -7.41
N CYS A 192 0.98 9.91 -7.85
CA CYS A 192 0.33 8.78 -8.50
C CYS A 192 0.17 7.60 -7.54
N VAL A 193 -1.04 7.07 -7.39
CA VAL A 193 -1.33 6.00 -6.42
C VAL A 193 -2.27 4.95 -6.99
N PRO A 194 -2.02 3.63 -6.74
CA PRO A 194 -2.97 2.58 -7.08
C PRO A 194 -4.26 2.70 -6.27
N VAL A 195 -5.41 2.46 -6.89
CA VAL A 195 -6.72 2.58 -6.26
C VAL A 195 -7.47 1.25 -6.33
N GLY A 196 -7.59 0.58 -5.17
CA GLY A 196 -8.51 -0.54 -4.96
C GLY A 196 -9.65 -0.12 -4.05
N ASN A 197 -9.51 -0.35 -2.74
CA ASN A 197 -10.51 0.05 -1.72
C ASN A 197 -10.51 1.57 -1.42
N ALA A 198 -9.70 2.33 -2.15
CA ALA A 198 -9.62 3.79 -2.18
C ALA A 198 -9.16 4.48 -0.87
N GLY A 199 -8.86 3.72 0.20
CA GLY A 199 -8.39 4.28 1.47
C GLY A 199 -7.02 4.95 1.36
N ASN A 200 -6.12 4.44 0.51
CA ASN A 200 -4.75 4.96 0.40
C ASN A 200 -4.71 6.38 -0.20
N ILE A 201 -5.37 6.61 -1.33
CA ILE A 201 -5.47 7.94 -1.94
C ILE A 201 -6.14 8.94 -0.99
N SER A 202 -7.20 8.50 -0.30
CA SER A 202 -7.92 9.33 0.69
C SER A 202 -7.02 9.73 1.85
N SER A 203 -6.20 8.80 2.37
CA SER A 203 -5.29 9.09 3.49
C SER A 203 -4.11 9.96 3.07
N HIS A 204 -3.57 9.79 1.87
CA HIS A 204 -2.51 10.66 1.38
C HIS A 204 -3.01 12.10 1.22
N TRP A 205 -4.24 12.29 0.73
CA TRP A 205 -4.86 13.60 0.70
C TRP A 205 -5.01 14.22 2.10
N MET A 206 -5.45 13.43 3.08
CA MET A 206 -5.50 13.88 4.48
C MET A 206 -4.14 14.40 4.95
N GLY A 207 -3.06 13.66 4.68
CA GLY A 207 -1.71 14.08 5.08
C GLY A 207 -1.24 15.37 4.40
N TYR A 208 -1.43 15.48 3.09
CA TYR A 208 -1.08 16.72 2.38
C TYR A 208 -1.92 17.91 2.84
N SER A 209 -3.23 17.71 3.08
CA SER A 209 -4.12 18.76 3.57
C SER A 209 -3.72 19.23 4.97
N GLU A 210 -3.30 18.34 5.85
CA GLU A 210 -2.81 18.66 7.19
C GLU A 210 -1.52 19.48 7.11
N TYR A 211 -0.54 19.09 6.29
CA TYR A 211 0.71 19.83 6.09
C TYR A 211 0.46 21.21 5.45
N LEU A 212 -0.51 21.31 4.54
CA LEU A 212 -0.91 22.60 3.97
C LEU A 212 -1.52 23.53 5.01
N LEU A 213 -2.47 23.02 5.82
CA LEU A 213 -3.14 23.80 6.87
C LEU A 213 -2.15 24.30 7.94
N ASP A 214 -1.14 23.50 8.26
CA ASP A 214 -0.09 23.86 9.22
C ASP A 214 1.03 24.71 8.60
N GLY A 215 0.94 25.03 7.31
CA GLY A 215 1.95 25.84 6.60
C GLY A 215 3.29 25.14 6.40
N VAL A 216 3.35 23.81 6.52
CA VAL A 216 4.56 23.01 6.27
C VAL A 216 4.87 22.94 4.77
N ILE A 217 3.83 22.89 3.94
CA ILE A 217 3.94 22.96 2.48
C ILE A 217 3.12 24.15 1.96
N PRO A 218 3.56 24.85 0.90
CA PRO A 218 2.83 25.99 0.33
C PRO A 218 1.63 25.57 -0.52
N GLU A 219 1.69 24.39 -1.14
CA GLU A 219 0.66 23.85 -2.02
C GLU A 219 0.66 22.32 -1.98
N PRO A 220 -0.49 21.66 -2.11
CA PRO A 220 -0.58 20.21 -2.16
C PRO A 220 -0.33 19.70 -3.59
N PRO A 221 -0.05 18.39 -3.78
CA PRO A 221 0.11 17.82 -5.11
C PRO A 221 -1.24 17.61 -5.80
N GLN A 222 -1.23 17.53 -7.14
CA GLN A 222 -2.33 16.89 -7.88
C GLN A 222 -2.29 15.38 -7.63
N LEU A 223 -3.40 14.80 -7.16
CA LEU A 223 -3.53 13.37 -6.89
C LEU A 223 -4.12 12.63 -8.09
N PHE A 224 -3.36 11.72 -8.65
CA PHE A 224 -3.85 10.81 -9.69
C PHE A 224 -3.98 9.39 -9.14
N GLY A 225 -5.22 8.90 -9.07
CA GLY A 225 -5.54 7.52 -8.69
C GLY A 225 -5.68 6.61 -9.92
N PHE A 226 -5.17 5.38 -9.84
CA PHE A 226 -5.26 4.43 -10.96
C PHE A 226 -5.88 3.12 -10.52
N GLN A 227 -7.04 2.79 -11.11
CA GLN A 227 -7.72 1.50 -11.00
C GLN A 227 -7.27 0.57 -12.13
N ALA A 228 -7.31 -0.74 -11.93
CA ALA A 228 -7.18 -1.69 -13.03
C ALA A 228 -8.48 -1.68 -13.88
N ALA A 229 -8.38 -1.64 -15.20
CA ALA A 229 -9.53 -1.47 -16.10
C ALA A 229 -10.65 -2.51 -15.88
N GLY A 230 -10.30 -3.77 -15.54
CA GLY A 230 -11.28 -4.81 -15.22
C GLY A 230 -11.83 -4.73 -13.77
N ALA A 231 -11.39 -3.74 -12.98
CA ALA A 231 -11.81 -3.48 -11.60
C ALA A 231 -11.82 -1.97 -11.34
N ALA A 232 -12.56 -1.20 -12.17
CA ALA A 232 -12.55 0.26 -12.19
C ALA A 232 -13.93 0.87 -11.85
N PRO A 233 -14.53 0.54 -10.69
CA PRO A 233 -15.88 1.00 -10.34
C PRO A 233 -15.99 2.52 -10.26
N ILE A 234 -14.98 3.25 -9.73
CA ILE A 234 -15.02 4.70 -9.62
C ILE A 234 -15.01 5.34 -11.02
N VAL A 235 -14.15 4.84 -11.92
CA VAL A 235 -14.09 5.34 -13.31
C VAL A 235 -15.39 5.06 -14.05
N ASN A 236 -16.01 3.90 -13.82
CA ASN A 236 -17.26 3.50 -14.44
C ASN A 236 -18.50 4.19 -13.81
N GLY A 237 -18.35 4.81 -12.65
CA GLY A 237 -19.47 5.42 -11.91
C GLY A 237 -20.43 4.41 -11.28
N ALA A 238 -20.09 3.12 -11.24
CA ALA A 238 -20.92 2.05 -10.69
C ALA A 238 -20.08 0.87 -10.19
N PRO A 239 -20.53 0.12 -9.15
CA PRO A 239 -19.87 -1.10 -8.69
C PRO A 239 -19.69 -2.12 -9.81
N VAL A 240 -18.58 -2.85 -9.78
CA VAL A 240 -18.26 -3.97 -10.67
C VAL A 240 -18.52 -5.27 -9.91
N ALA A 241 -19.49 -6.06 -10.37
CA ALA A 241 -19.93 -7.29 -9.67
C ALA A 241 -18.87 -8.40 -9.69
N ASP A 242 -18.15 -8.55 -10.80
CA ASP A 242 -17.08 -9.55 -10.97
C ASP A 242 -15.79 -8.87 -11.45
N PRO A 243 -15.02 -8.22 -10.55
CA PRO A 243 -13.81 -7.53 -10.93
C PRO A 243 -12.71 -8.51 -11.31
N GLN A 244 -12.08 -8.28 -12.46
CA GLN A 244 -11.01 -9.13 -13.00
C GLN A 244 -9.77 -8.31 -13.31
N THR A 245 -8.64 -8.70 -12.74
CA THR A 245 -7.31 -8.10 -13.02
C THR A 245 -6.19 -8.95 -12.44
N ILE A 246 -5.01 -8.85 -13.04
CA ILE A 246 -3.75 -9.40 -12.51
C ILE A 246 -3.32 -8.70 -11.22
N ALA A 247 -3.75 -7.46 -11.01
CA ALA A 247 -3.42 -6.63 -9.86
C ALA A 247 -4.32 -6.99 -8.67
N THR A 248 -4.12 -8.16 -8.08
CA THR A 248 -5.03 -8.77 -7.09
C THR A 248 -5.32 -7.88 -5.88
N ALA A 249 -4.35 -7.07 -5.42
CA ALA A 249 -4.52 -6.18 -4.27
C ALA A 249 -5.44 -4.97 -4.54
N ILE A 250 -5.71 -4.64 -5.81
CA ILE A 250 -6.68 -3.61 -6.23
C ILE A 250 -7.87 -4.18 -7.00
N ARG A 251 -8.08 -5.52 -6.97
CA ARG A 251 -9.24 -6.20 -7.55
C ARG A 251 -10.47 -6.01 -6.68
N ILE A 252 -11.00 -4.80 -6.64
CA ILE A 252 -12.10 -4.37 -5.78
C ILE A 252 -13.23 -3.83 -6.65
N GLY A 253 -14.41 -4.45 -6.53
CA GLY A 253 -15.59 -4.06 -7.29
C GLY A 253 -16.43 -2.96 -6.64
N ASN A 254 -16.33 -2.77 -5.31
CA ASN A 254 -17.06 -1.73 -4.57
C ASN A 254 -16.15 -1.15 -3.47
N PRO A 255 -15.43 -0.05 -3.73
CA PRO A 255 -14.50 0.56 -2.79
C PRO A 255 -15.17 1.14 -1.54
N ALA A 256 -14.70 0.78 -0.35
CA ALA A 256 -15.23 1.29 0.91
C ALA A 256 -14.99 2.80 1.12
N SER A 257 -13.98 3.38 0.47
CA SER A 257 -13.65 4.81 0.58
C SER A 257 -13.94 5.57 -0.73
N TRP A 258 -14.97 5.17 -1.47
CA TRP A 258 -15.34 5.74 -2.77
C TRP A 258 -15.44 7.26 -2.73
N ASP A 259 -16.36 7.78 -1.94
CA ASP A 259 -16.65 9.22 -1.88
C ASP A 259 -15.43 10.04 -1.43
N LYS A 260 -14.66 9.51 -0.47
CA LYS A 260 -13.44 10.15 0.01
C LYS A 260 -12.38 10.25 -1.07
N ALA A 261 -12.24 9.20 -1.91
CA ALA A 261 -11.27 9.20 -2.99
C ALA A 261 -11.66 10.15 -4.12
N VAL A 262 -12.95 10.20 -4.48
CA VAL A 262 -13.46 11.17 -5.46
C VAL A 262 -13.27 12.60 -4.95
N ALA A 263 -13.61 12.85 -3.69
CA ALA A 263 -13.40 14.17 -3.07
C ALA A 263 -11.90 14.56 -3.05
N ALA A 264 -11.01 13.63 -2.72
CA ALA A 264 -9.55 13.87 -2.71
C ALA A 264 -9.03 14.21 -4.11
N ALA A 265 -9.41 13.44 -5.13
CA ALA A 265 -9.00 13.68 -6.51
C ALA A 265 -9.53 15.03 -7.02
N THR A 266 -10.79 15.36 -6.72
CA THR A 266 -11.39 16.65 -7.12
C THR A 266 -10.73 17.83 -6.42
N ALA A 267 -10.55 17.74 -5.09
CA ALA A 267 -9.97 18.83 -4.30
C ALA A 267 -8.50 19.09 -4.63
N SER A 268 -7.78 18.09 -5.13
CA SER A 268 -6.38 18.21 -5.57
C SER A 268 -6.22 18.60 -7.04
N GLU A 269 -7.32 18.88 -7.75
CA GLU A 269 -7.32 19.11 -9.21
C GLU A 269 -6.70 17.93 -9.98
N GLY A 270 -6.74 16.74 -9.41
CA GLY A 270 -6.29 15.49 -10.01
C GLY A 270 -7.44 14.70 -10.64
N ALA A 271 -7.27 13.38 -10.76
CA ALA A 271 -8.28 12.50 -11.31
C ALA A 271 -8.10 11.04 -10.86
N ILE A 272 -9.17 10.25 -10.99
CA ILE A 272 -9.09 8.79 -10.94
C ILE A 272 -9.31 8.24 -12.35
N ALA A 273 -8.34 7.47 -12.84
CA ALA A 273 -8.36 6.87 -14.17
C ALA A 273 -8.17 5.34 -14.06
N SER A 274 -8.22 4.65 -15.20
CA SER A 274 -7.94 3.22 -15.25
C SER A 274 -6.77 2.91 -16.18
N VAL A 275 -6.04 1.85 -15.83
CA VAL A 275 -4.96 1.26 -16.63
C VAL A 275 -5.25 -0.20 -16.91
N THR A 276 -4.90 -0.68 -18.09
CA THR A 276 -5.10 -2.07 -18.48
C THR A 276 -4.08 -2.99 -17.81
N ASP A 277 -4.41 -4.28 -17.68
CA ASP A 277 -3.47 -5.30 -17.18
C ASP A 277 -2.18 -5.36 -18.02
N ARG A 278 -2.27 -5.08 -19.33
CA ARG A 278 -1.09 -4.99 -20.20
C ARG A 278 -0.18 -3.83 -19.81
N GLN A 279 -0.72 -2.65 -19.50
CA GLN A 279 0.04 -1.48 -19.05
C GLN A 279 0.64 -1.74 -17.66
N ILE A 280 -0.13 -2.35 -16.75
CA ILE A 280 0.34 -2.74 -15.41
C ILE A 280 1.53 -3.71 -15.55
N LEU A 281 1.42 -4.75 -16.37
CA LEU A 281 2.48 -5.73 -16.57
C LEU A 281 3.73 -5.13 -17.24
N ALA A 282 3.55 -4.19 -18.15
CA ALA A 282 4.68 -3.47 -18.76
C ALA A 282 5.43 -2.62 -17.71
N ALA A 283 4.72 -1.87 -16.89
CA ALA A 283 5.30 -1.10 -15.79
C ALA A 283 5.95 -2.00 -14.73
N TYR A 284 5.32 -3.11 -14.37
CA TYR A 284 5.86 -4.13 -13.47
C TYR A 284 7.23 -4.64 -13.93
N ARG A 285 7.33 -5.06 -15.20
CA ARG A 285 8.60 -5.54 -15.80
C ARG A 285 9.65 -4.45 -15.87
N ARG A 286 9.24 -3.20 -16.06
CA ARG A 286 10.13 -2.05 -16.07
C ARG A 286 10.74 -1.82 -14.69
N LEU A 287 9.92 -1.75 -13.65
CA LEU A 287 10.37 -1.62 -12.27
C LEU A 287 11.34 -2.75 -11.87
N ALA A 288 11.05 -3.98 -12.30
CA ALA A 288 11.94 -5.11 -12.06
C ALA A 288 13.34 -4.93 -12.69
N ARG A 289 13.43 -4.31 -13.89
CA ARG A 289 14.72 -3.98 -14.53
C ARG A 289 15.48 -2.86 -13.81
N GLU A 290 14.79 -2.05 -13.03
CA GLU A 290 15.38 -1.05 -12.14
C GLU A 290 15.71 -1.62 -10.75
N GLY A 291 15.57 -2.95 -10.55
CA GLY A 291 15.86 -3.64 -9.29
C GLY A 291 14.73 -3.58 -8.26
N LEU A 292 13.55 -3.08 -8.62
CA LEU A 292 12.42 -2.94 -7.72
C LEU A 292 11.41 -4.08 -7.93
N PHE A 293 11.39 -5.03 -7.03
CA PHE A 293 10.45 -6.15 -7.06
C PHE A 293 9.17 -5.80 -6.29
N VAL A 294 8.12 -5.49 -7.03
CA VAL A 294 6.82 -5.03 -6.50
C VAL A 294 5.68 -6.01 -6.83
N GLU A 295 4.58 -5.97 -6.11
CA GLU A 295 3.35 -6.67 -6.53
C GLU A 295 2.74 -5.96 -7.76
N PRO A 296 2.00 -6.67 -8.66
CA PRO A 296 1.42 -6.05 -9.86
C PRO A 296 0.56 -4.82 -9.56
N ALA A 297 -0.19 -4.82 -8.45
CA ALA A 297 -1.00 -3.68 -8.04
C ALA A 297 -0.19 -2.39 -7.85
N SER A 298 1.04 -2.50 -7.35
CA SER A 298 1.95 -1.35 -7.17
C SER A 298 2.30 -0.68 -8.49
N ALA A 299 2.49 -1.48 -9.54
CA ALA A 299 2.86 -0.98 -10.86
C ALA A 299 1.76 -0.13 -11.54
N ALA A 300 0.53 -0.17 -11.03
CA ALA A 300 -0.57 0.62 -11.58
C ALA A 300 -0.31 2.14 -11.47
N SER A 301 0.39 2.62 -10.42
CA SER A 301 0.78 4.03 -10.29
C SER A 301 1.74 4.48 -11.41
N VAL A 302 2.74 3.66 -11.71
CA VAL A 302 3.71 3.93 -12.78
C VAL A 302 3.07 3.78 -14.15
N ALA A 303 2.23 2.74 -14.36
CA ALA A 303 1.47 2.58 -15.60
C ALA A 303 0.58 3.80 -15.89
N GLY A 304 -0.08 4.32 -14.85
CA GLY A 304 -0.90 5.51 -14.96
C GLY A 304 -0.11 6.78 -15.22
N MET A 305 1.03 6.97 -14.57
CA MET A 305 1.93 8.09 -14.85
C MET A 305 2.40 8.07 -16.31
N LEU A 306 2.81 6.89 -16.81
CA LEU A 306 3.22 6.74 -18.21
C LEU A 306 2.07 6.98 -19.19
N GLN A 307 0.84 6.63 -18.81
CA GLN A 307 -0.36 6.98 -19.59
C GLN A 307 -0.58 8.49 -19.62
N LEU A 308 -0.47 9.20 -18.48
CA LEU A 308 -0.56 10.67 -18.44
C LEU A 308 0.49 11.32 -19.34
N HIS A 309 1.71 10.77 -19.37
CA HIS A 309 2.78 11.25 -20.25
C HIS A 309 2.41 11.03 -21.73
N ALA A 310 1.99 9.83 -22.10
CA ALA A 310 1.58 9.50 -23.48
C ALA A 310 0.41 10.34 -23.98
N ASP A 311 -0.50 10.71 -23.07
CA ASP A 311 -1.68 11.56 -23.36
C ASP A 311 -1.32 13.07 -23.37
N GLY A 312 -0.07 13.45 -23.16
CA GLY A 312 0.37 14.86 -23.07
C GLY A 312 -0.14 15.60 -21.83
N ARG A 313 -0.57 14.88 -20.81
CA ARG A 313 -1.14 15.39 -19.53
C ARG A 313 -0.11 15.46 -18.40
N LEU A 314 1.12 15.07 -18.66
CA LEU A 314 2.24 15.15 -17.72
C LEU A 314 3.23 16.21 -18.22
N PRO A 315 3.19 17.46 -17.74
CA PRO A 315 4.12 18.50 -18.16
C PRO A 315 5.56 18.16 -17.72
N ALA A 316 6.52 18.41 -18.58
CA ALA A 316 7.94 18.22 -18.24
C ALA A 316 8.39 19.15 -17.11
N GLY A 317 9.45 18.77 -16.41
CA GLY A 317 10.01 19.54 -15.28
C GLY A 317 9.27 19.40 -13.97
N ARG A 318 8.21 18.58 -13.89
CA ARG A 318 7.46 18.32 -12.67
C ARG A 318 8.15 17.26 -11.81
N THR A 319 8.02 17.39 -10.48
CA THR A 319 8.35 16.33 -9.54
C THR A 319 7.14 15.40 -9.38
N VAL A 320 7.32 14.13 -9.69
CA VAL A 320 6.27 13.11 -9.66
C VAL A 320 6.65 12.04 -8.65
N VAL A 321 5.72 11.68 -7.77
CA VAL A 321 5.88 10.54 -6.86
C VAL A 321 4.88 9.45 -7.22
N CYS A 322 5.38 8.24 -7.47
CA CYS A 322 4.55 7.04 -7.65
C CYS A 322 4.65 6.15 -6.41
N ILE A 323 3.51 5.73 -5.86
CA ILE A 323 3.47 4.82 -4.71
C ILE A 323 3.56 3.38 -5.16
N LEU A 324 4.57 2.66 -4.65
CA LEU A 324 4.74 1.23 -4.80
C LEU A 324 4.25 0.54 -3.53
N THR A 325 3.01 0.09 -3.54
CA THR A 325 2.20 -0.27 -2.37
C THR A 325 2.60 -1.56 -1.67
N GLY A 326 3.22 -2.51 -2.40
CA GLY A 326 3.58 -3.81 -1.85
C GLY A 326 4.74 -4.48 -2.58
N HIS A 327 5.42 -5.36 -1.84
CA HIS A 327 6.55 -6.14 -2.30
C HIS A 327 6.12 -7.26 -3.25
N GLY A 328 6.95 -7.60 -4.24
CA GLY A 328 6.68 -8.63 -5.24
C GLY A 328 6.43 -10.03 -4.67
N LEU A 329 7.02 -10.36 -3.53
CA LEU A 329 6.78 -11.64 -2.83
C LEU A 329 5.33 -11.81 -2.33
N LYS A 330 4.51 -10.76 -2.36
CA LYS A 330 3.07 -10.84 -2.01
C LYS A 330 2.24 -11.48 -3.13
N ASP A 331 2.72 -11.41 -4.38
CA ASP A 331 2.07 -11.98 -5.56
C ASP A 331 3.11 -12.39 -6.60
N THR A 332 3.65 -13.60 -6.47
CA THR A 332 4.77 -14.12 -7.26
C THR A 332 4.37 -14.76 -8.58
N GLU A 333 3.07 -14.97 -8.81
CA GLU A 333 2.57 -15.71 -9.98
C GLU A 333 3.08 -15.12 -11.31
N TRP A 334 3.04 -13.77 -11.42
CA TRP A 334 3.45 -13.08 -12.64
C TRP A 334 4.96 -12.97 -12.83
N ALA A 335 5.72 -13.05 -11.74
CA ALA A 335 7.17 -13.15 -11.81
C ALA A 335 7.58 -14.51 -12.40
N ILE A 336 6.94 -15.59 -11.91
CA ILE A 336 7.22 -16.97 -12.34
C ILE A 336 6.71 -17.21 -13.77
N ALA A 337 5.48 -16.76 -14.09
CA ALA A 337 4.88 -16.95 -15.41
C ALA A 337 5.65 -16.26 -16.55
N GLY A 338 6.45 -15.24 -16.23
CA GLY A 338 7.30 -14.54 -17.21
C GLY A 338 8.75 -15.02 -17.27
N ALA A 339 9.14 -15.98 -16.42
CA ALA A 339 10.51 -16.48 -16.36
C ALA A 339 10.77 -17.59 -17.40
N ALA A 340 11.94 -17.53 -18.04
CA ALA A 340 12.42 -18.64 -18.81
C ALA A 340 12.77 -19.83 -17.88
N PRO A 341 12.59 -21.09 -18.32
CA PRO A 341 13.06 -22.22 -17.53
C PRO A 341 14.58 -22.20 -17.38
N PRO A 342 15.13 -22.72 -16.28
CA PRO A 342 16.58 -22.83 -16.10
C PRO A 342 17.22 -23.64 -17.21
N VAL A 343 18.33 -23.17 -17.74
CA VAL A 343 19.16 -23.92 -18.71
C VAL A 343 20.10 -24.83 -17.91
N THR A 344 20.15 -26.12 -18.28
CA THR A 344 21.09 -27.05 -17.68
C THR A 344 22.39 -27.02 -18.49
N VAL A 345 23.50 -26.73 -17.83
CA VAL A 345 24.84 -26.76 -18.41
C VAL A 345 25.71 -27.77 -17.68
N PRO A 346 26.76 -28.34 -18.30
CA PRO A 346 27.78 -29.13 -17.57
C PRO A 346 28.37 -28.34 -16.40
N ALA A 347 28.85 -29.06 -15.38
CA ALA A 347 29.55 -28.46 -14.24
C ALA A 347 31.00 -28.06 -14.61
N ASP A 348 31.10 -27.15 -15.57
CA ASP A 348 32.33 -26.67 -16.20
C ASP A 348 32.24 -25.18 -16.50
N ALA A 349 33.27 -24.43 -16.20
CA ALA A 349 33.31 -22.98 -16.34
C ALA A 349 33.20 -22.52 -17.81
N ASP A 350 33.83 -23.25 -18.74
CA ASP A 350 33.82 -22.89 -20.17
C ASP A 350 32.41 -23.06 -20.75
N ALA A 351 31.68 -24.12 -20.32
CA ALA A 351 30.29 -24.32 -20.73
C ALA A 351 29.37 -23.21 -20.19
N VAL A 352 29.57 -22.77 -18.96
CA VAL A 352 28.82 -21.65 -18.35
C VAL A 352 29.16 -20.34 -19.05
N ALA A 353 30.45 -20.08 -19.35
CA ALA A 353 30.90 -18.88 -20.06
C ALA A 353 30.27 -18.81 -21.48
N ALA A 354 30.26 -19.93 -22.22
CA ALA A 354 29.64 -20.01 -23.52
C ALA A 354 28.14 -19.68 -23.50
N GLU A 355 27.39 -20.19 -22.48
CA GLU A 355 25.98 -19.87 -22.32
C GLU A 355 25.75 -18.39 -21.98
N LEU A 356 26.65 -17.74 -21.26
CA LEU A 356 26.63 -16.33 -20.92
C LEU A 356 27.09 -15.41 -22.03
N GLY A 357 27.65 -15.96 -23.12
CA GLY A 357 28.21 -15.21 -24.26
C GLY A 357 29.54 -14.49 -23.91
N LEU A 358 30.32 -15.05 -23.00
CA LEU A 358 31.64 -14.56 -22.57
C LEU A 358 32.77 -15.19 -23.37
#